data_c095ba785ea51485202b52ff111c804c
#
_entry.id   c095ba785ea51485202b52ff111c804c
#
_cell.length_a   1.000
_cell.length_b   1.000
_cell.length_c   1.000
_cell.angle_alpha   90.00
_cell.angle_beta   90.00
_cell.angle_gamma   90.00
#
_symmetry.space_group_name_H-M   'P 1'
#
loop_
_entity.id
_entity.type
_entity.pdbx_description
1 polymer ?
#
loop_
_entity_poly.entity_id
_entity_poly.type
_entity_poly.pdbx_seq_one_letter_code
_entity_poly.pdbx_strand_id
1 'polypeptide(L)'
;MANILVSGLINTETTVRVRQFPVNYYPIDYPFFGVNTAVSGVAYNISKALKTLGDDVTLLTMTGRDFPAEYIQSQLCTAGIGTDWVKPRLKETPNSVVLYDGEGKRQIYCDLKDIQETPYDFPEDICRDADVVAACNINFNRPLLHQAKTLGKTVATDVHVLSDIHDEFNREFMSCADILFLSDEGIRGDYRDFLRALGDTYGNRIIVLGRGAEGAAMYLREENRIFALPAVQVGEIVNTVGAGDALFSGFLHHFARGYHPLDALARAQVFASAKIRVSGAANGFPAEKEMESLCREYAGRMEYYELSLIHISEPTRHSLIS
;
A
#
# COMPACT_ATOMS: atom_id res chain seq x y z
N MET A 1 -5.80 16.55 12.61
CA MET A 1 -6.64 15.61 11.86
C MET A 1 -6.44 15.98 10.41
N ALA A 2 -6.00 15.07 9.57
CA ALA A 2 -5.85 15.32 8.13
C ALA A 2 -7.09 14.82 7.39
N ASN A 3 -7.41 15.45 6.26
CA ASN A 3 -8.48 15.04 5.36
C ASN A 3 -7.87 14.25 4.20
N ILE A 4 -8.09 12.96 4.16
CA ILE A 4 -7.52 12.08 3.14
C ILE A 4 -8.63 11.46 2.31
N LEU A 5 -8.59 11.73 1.01
CA LEU A 5 -9.47 11.09 0.05
C LEU A 5 -8.79 9.82 -0.44
N VAL A 6 -9.46 8.67 -0.27
CA VAL A 6 -8.98 7.36 -0.69
C VAL A 6 -9.89 6.83 -1.78
N SER A 7 -9.33 6.44 -2.91
CA SER A 7 -10.10 5.88 -4.02
C SER A 7 -9.48 4.59 -4.54
N GLY A 8 -10.28 3.52 -4.65
CA GLY A 8 -9.80 2.23 -5.15
C GLY A 8 -10.67 1.04 -4.82
N LEU A 9 -10.06 -0.15 -4.89
CA LEU A 9 -10.74 -1.43 -4.70
C LEU A 9 -11.16 -1.65 -3.25
N ILE A 10 -12.41 -2.08 -3.09
CA ILE A 10 -12.94 -2.80 -1.92
C ILE A 10 -13.50 -4.14 -2.38
N ASN A 11 -13.27 -5.20 -1.63
CA ASN A 11 -13.76 -6.53 -1.94
C ASN A 11 -14.05 -7.35 -0.68
N THR A 12 -14.65 -8.51 -0.85
CA THR A 12 -14.58 -9.56 0.15
C THR A 12 -13.40 -10.47 -0.13
N GLU A 13 -12.69 -10.88 0.91
CA GLU A 13 -11.54 -11.78 0.83
C GLU A 13 -11.81 -13.03 1.65
N THR A 14 -11.74 -14.19 1.03
CA THR A 14 -11.81 -15.48 1.72
C THR A 14 -10.43 -16.09 1.80
N THR A 15 -9.90 -16.26 3.00
CA THR A 15 -8.65 -16.98 3.25
C THR A 15 -8.94 -18.45 3.51
N VAL A 16 -8.15 -19.34 2.89
CA VAL A 16 -8.27 -20.79 3.05
C VAL A 16 -6.91 -21.37 3.40
N ARG A 17 -6.82 -22.00 4.58
CA ARG A 17 -5.61 -22.70 4.98
C ARG A 17 -5.50 -24.02 4.23
N VAL A 18 -4.46 -24.18 3.42
CA VAL A 18 -4.11 -25.41 2.72
C VAL A 18 -2.99 -26.15 3.46
N ARG A 19 -2.83 -27.43 3.19
CA ARG A 19 -1.80 -28.24 3.84
C ARG A 19 -0.41 -27.89 3.36
N GLN A 20 -0.25 -27.60 2.07
CA GLN A 20 1.02 -27.33 1.40
C GLN A 20 0.82 -26.77 -0.01
N PHE A 21 1.88 -26.23 -0.60
CA PHE A 21 1.98 -25.96 -2.03
C PHE A 21 3.02 -26.89 -2.69
N PRO A 22 2.73 -27.40 -3.92
CA PRO A 22 1.48 -27.27 -4.67
C PRO A 22 0.31 -27.96 -3.94
N VAL A 23 -0.90 -27.44 -4.14
CA VAL A 23 -2.10 -28.00 -3.51
C VAL A 23 -2.42 -29.37 -4.13
N ASN A 24 -2.44 -30.42 -3.31
CA ASN A 24 -2.84 -31.74 -3.72
C ASN A 24 -4.38 -31.83 -3.82
N TYR A 25 -4.85 -32.61 -4.79
CA TYR A 25 -6.28 -32.87 -4.90
C TYR A 25 -6.80 -33.77 -3.78
N TYR A 26 -7.79 -33.26 -3.06
CA TYR A 26 -8.63 -34.01 -2.14
C TYR A 26 -10.08 -33.68 -2.45
N PRO A 27 -10.99 -34.68 -2.60
CA PRO A 27 -12.40 -34.40 -2.86
C PRO A 27 -13.03 -33.50 -1.81
N ILE A 28 -12.66 -33.68 -0.55
CA ILE A 28 -13.08 -32.87 0.60
C ILE A 28 -11.87 -32.74 1.53
N ASP A 29 -11.56 -31.52 1.96
CA ASP A 29 -10.59 -31.24 3.03
C ASP A 29 -11.30 -30.48 4.16
N TYR A 30 -10.83 -30.67 5.38
CA TYR A 30 -11.41 -30.09 6.61
C TYR A 30 -10.39 -29.18 7.31
N PRO A 31 -10.13 -27.99 6.83
CA PRO A 31 -9.25 -27.03 7.52
C PRO A 31 -10.03 -26.33 8.65
N PHE A 32 -10.20 -27.02 9.79
CA PHE A 32 -10.93 -26.47 10.93
C PHE A 32 -10.38 -25.09 11.32
N PHE A 33 -11.26 -24.08 11.42
CA PHE A 33 -10.92 -22.68 11.61
C PHE A 33 -9.97 -22.07 10.55
N GLY A 34 -9.77 -22.78 9.45
CA GLY A 34 -8.88 -22.38 8.37
C GLY A 34 -9.58 -21.69 7.19
N VAL A 35 -10.89 -21.49 7.25
CA VAL A 35 -11.65 -20.72 6.22
C VAL A 35 -12.25 -19.51 6.88
N ASN A 36 -11.85 -18.31 6.46
CA ASN A 36 -12.32 -17.05 7.03
C ASN A 36 -12.64 -16.07 5.92
N THR A 37 -13.72 -15.31 6.06
CA THR A 37 -14.09 -14.25 5.13
C THR A 37 -14.08 -12.91 5.85
N ALA A 38 -13.48 -11.91 5.23
CA ALA A 38 -13.40 -10.54 5.75
C ALA A 38 -13.57 -9.53 4.60
N VAL A 39 -13.81 -8.27 4.94
CA VAL A 39 -13.68 -7.17 3.98
C VAL A 39 -12.21 -6.80 3.85
N SER A 40 -11.78 -6.61 2.61
CA SER A 40 -10.41 -6.31 2.21
C SER A 40 -10.42 -5.39 0.97
N GLY A 41 -9.29 -5.30 0.31
CA GLY A 41 -9.03 -4.41 -0.81
C GLY A 41 -8.22 -3.19 -0.39
N VAL A 42 -7.34 -2.76 -1.28
CA VAL A 42 -6.33 -1.73 -0.99
C VAL A 42 -6.97 -0.47 -0.41
N ALA A 43 -8.06 0.02 -1.03
CA ALA A 43 -8.71 1.24 -0.55
C ALA A 43 -9.38 1.06 0.83
N TYR A 44 -9.95 -0.12 1.11
CA TYR A 44 -10.49 -0.42 2.44
C TYR A 44 -9.40 -0.49 3.50
N ASN A 45 -8.31 -1.19 3.20
CA ASN A 45 -7.19 -1.35 4.13
C ASN A 45 -6.60 0.02 4.51
N ILE A 46 -6.35 0.88 3.50
CA ILE A 46 -5.85 2.25 3.68
C ILE A 46 -6.86 3.08 4.49
N SER A 47 -8.14 3.08 4.10
CA SER A 47 -9.18 3.86 4.79
C SER A 47 -9.32 3.48 6.25
N LYS A 48 -9.33 2.17 6.55
CA LYS A 48 -9.43 1.66 7.92
C LYS A 48 -8.21 2.01 8.75
N ALA A 49 -7.00 1.90 8.17
CA ALA A 49 -5.75 2.29 8.83
C ALA A 49 -5.75 3.78 9.19
N LEU A 50 -6.04 4.66 8.24
CA LEU A 50 -6.09 6.11 8.43
C LEU A 50 -7.17 6.51 9.45
N LYS A 51 -8.35 5.89 9.38
CA LYS A 51 -9.44 6.12 10.35
C LYS A 51 -9.04 5.70 11.76
N THR A 52 -8.33 4.57 11.90
CA THR A 52 -7.81 4.09 13.18
C THR A 52 -6.75 5.05 13.75
N LEU A 53 -5.96 5.70 12.89
CA LEU A 53 -5.01 6.76 13.26
C LEU A 53 -5.67 8.12 13.53
N GLY A 54 -7.00 8.23 13.39
CA GLY A 54 -7.76 9.44 13.72
C GLY A 54 -7.81 10.48 12.59
N ASP A 55 -7.61 10.09 11.33
CA ASP A 55 -7.79 10.98 10.19
C ASP A 55 -9.25 11.02 9.73
N ASP A 56 -9.61 12.09 9.04
CA ASP A 56 -10.87 12.15 8.31
C ASP A 56 -10.69 11.53 6.93
N VAL A 57 -11.55 10.55 6.61
CA VAL A 57 -11.39 9.72 5.42
C VAL A 57 -12.65 9.76 4.57
N THR A 58 -12.49 10.17 3.32
CA THR A 58 -13.52 10.03 2.28
C THR A 58 -13.14 8.85 1.38
N LEU A 59 -13.93 7.77 1.42
CA LEU A 59 -13.70 6.57 0.60
C LEU A 59 -14.56 6.59 -0.66
N LEU A 60 -13.93 6.52 -1.84
CA LEU A 60 -14.57 6.36 -3.13
C LEU A 60 -14.31 4.95 -3.68
N THR A 61 -15.36 4.21 -3.94
CA THR A 61 -15.26 2.84 -4.44
C THR A 61 -16.57 2.39 -5.08
N MET A 62 -16.56 1.22 -5.71
CA MET A 62 -17.73 0.60 -6.32
C MET A 62 -17.96 -0.81 -5.81
N THR A 63 -19.23 -1.19 -5.70
CA THR A 63 -19.71 -2.53 -5.36
C THR A 63 -20.82 -2.96 -6.29
N GLY A 64 -21.23 -4.23 -6.23
CA GLY A 64 -22.48 -4.70 -6.77
C GLY A 64 -23.70 -4.36 -5.90
N ARG A 65 -24.83 -5.07 -6.15
CA ARG A 65 -26.06 -5.04 -5.34
C ARG A 65 -26.32 -6.44 -4.81
N ASP A 66 -25.41 -6.97 -4.04
CA ASP A 66 -25.35 -8.36 -3.61
C ASP A 66 -24.98 -8.49 -2.13
N PHE A 67 -25.03 -9.70 -1.59
CA PHE A 67 -24.70 -9.96 -0.18
C PHE A 67 -23.28 -9.48 0.21
N PRO A 68 -22.21 -9.65 -0.60
CA PRO A 68 -20.91 -9.06 -0.31
C PRO A 68 -20.96 -7.53 -0.15
N ALA A 69 -21.75 -6.81 -0.95
CA ALA A 69 -21.91 -5.35 -0.82
C ALA A 69 -22.56 -4.97 0.51
N GLU A 70 -23.59 -5.71 0.96
CA GLU A 70 -24.24 -5.47 2.27
C GLU A 70 -23.24 -5.70 3.42
N TYR A 71 -22.44 -6.76 3.33
CA TYR A 71 -21.40 -7.04 4.32
C TYR A 71 -20.33 -5.94 4.35
N ILE A 72 -19.87 -5.49 3.19
CA ILE A 72 -18.93 -4.36 3.06
C ILE A 72 -19.50 -3.12 3.73
N GLN A 73 -20.76 -2.77 3.44
CA GLN A 73 -21.40 -1.58 4.02
C GLN A 73 -21.47 -1.65 5.55
N SER A 74 -21.82 -2.82 6.10
CA SER A 74 -21.83 -3.06 7.53
C SER A 74 -20.45 -2.86 8.17
N GLN A 75 -19.38 -3.35 7.52
CA GLN A 75 -18.01 -3.22 8.02
C GLN A 75 -17.48 -1.79 7.92
N LEU A 76 -17.84 -1.04 6.89
CA LEU A 76 -17.52 0.39 6.75
C LEU A 76 -18.16 1.20 7.87
N CYS A 77 -19.45 0.99 8.13
CA CYS A 77 -20.17 1.62 9.25
C CYS A 77 -19.52 1.31 10.60
N THR A 78 -19.15 0.04 10.83
CA THR A 78 -18.46 -0.39 12.06
C THR A 78 -17.10 0.29 12.24
N ALA A 79 -16.39 0.52 11.14
CA ALA A 79 -15.10 1.22 11.12
C ALA A 79 -15.25 2.76 11.18
N GLY A 80 -16.47 3.30 11.17
CA GLY A 80 -16.73 4.74 11.15
C GLY A 80 -16.32 5.41 9.83
N ILE A 81 -16.33 4.66 8.73
CA ILE A 81 -16.04 5.14 7.38
C ILE A 81 -17.36 5.46 6.67
N GLY A 82 -17.48 6.67 6.13
CA GLY A 82 -18.67 7.09 5.39
C GLY A 82 -18.90 6.25 4.11
N THR A 83 -20.15 6.02 3.78
CA THR A 83 -20.56 5.19 2.63
C THR A 83 -21.18 5.98 1.47
N ASP A 84 -21.22 7.30 1.56
CA ASP A 84 -21.87 8.18 0.57
C ASP A 84 -21.30 8.03 -0.84
N TRP A 85 -20.02 7.68 -0.93
CA TRP A 85 -19.26 7.51 -2.17
C TRP A 85 -18.97 6.05 -2.52
N VAL A 86 -19.60 5.09 -1.83
CA VAL A 86 -19.63 3.68 -2.21
C VAL A 86 -20.77 3.49 -3.22
N LYS A 87 -20.44 3.36 -4.50
CA LYS A 87 -21.46 3.35 -5.57
C LYS A 87 -21.78 1.91 -6.01
N PRO A 88 -23.05 1.48 -5.95
CA PRO A 88 -23.45 0.13 -6.37
C PRO A 88 -23.63 0.08 -7.90
N ARG A 89 -22.52 0.12 -8.65
CA ARG A 89 -22.48 0.21 -10.11
C ARG A 89 -22.00 -1.05 -10.81
N LEU A 90 -21.34 -1.95 -10.07
CA LEU A 90 -20.82 -3.19 -10.65
C LEU A 90 -21.92 -4.23 -10.81
N LYS A 91 -21.73 -5.16 -11.73
CA LYS A 91 -22.63 -6.33 -11.89
C LYS A 91 -22.62 -7.20 -10.65
N GLU A 92 -21.41 -7.42 -10.10
CA GLU A 92 -21.16 -8.13 -8.85
C GLU A 92 -20.04 -7.46 -8.09
N THR A 93 -20.05 -7.59 -6.76
CA THR A 93 -18.97 -7.08 -5.90
C THR A 93 -17.69 -7.91 -6.12
N PRO A 94 -16.53 -7.28 -6.30
CA PRO A 94 -15.25 -7.98 -6.38
C PRO A 94 -14.99 -8.86 -5.17
N ASN A 95 -14.32 -9.99 -5.41
CA ASN A 95 -13.92 -10.90 -4.35
C ASN A 95 -12.55 -11.51 -4.63
N SER A 96 -11.89 -11.98 -3.57
CA SER A 96 -10.63 -12.70 -3.67
C SER A 96 -10.61 -13.95 -2.79
N VAL A 97 -9.82 -14.92 -3.21
CA VAL A 97 -9.51 -16.11 -2.41
C VAL A 97 -8.01 -16.18 -2.22
N VAL A 98 -7.57 -16.29 -0.98
CA VAL A 98 -6.18 -16.43 -0.59
C VAL A 98 -5.95 -17.81 0.00
N LEU A 99 -5.26 -18.67 -0.74
CA LEU A 99 -4.76 -19.93 -0.21
C LEU A 99 -3.44 -19.65 0.53
N TYR A 100 -3.27 -20.21 1.73
CA TYR A 100 -2.03 -20.09 2.50
C TYR A 100 -1.69 -21.37 3.24
N ASP A 101 -0.40 -21.65 3.41
CA ASP A 101 0.09 -22.83 4.15
C ASP A 101 0.75 -22.45 5.48
N GLY A 102 1.23 -23.45 6.21
CA GLY A 102 1.92 -23.28 7.48
C GLY A 102 3.34 -22.72 7.35
N GLU A 103 3.92 -22.67 6.15
CA GLU A 103 5.24 -22.11 5.84
C GLU A 103 5.18 -20.64 5.42
N GLY A 104 3.97 -20.06 5.33
CA GLY A 104 3.75 -18.67 4.92
C GLY A 104 3.67 -18.48 3.41
N LYS A 105 3.72 -19.53 2.59
CA LYS A 105 3.46 -19.46 1.16
C LYS A 105 1.99 -19.13 0.94
N ARG A 106 1.71 -18.35 -0.11
CA ARG A 106 0.36 -17.94 -0.47
C ARG A 106 0.15 -17.93 -1.98
N GLN A 107 -1.08 -18.16 -2.38
CA GLN A 107 -1.57 -17.97 -3.74
C GLN A 107 -2.89 -17.21 -3.70
N ILE A 108 -2.97 -16.12 -4.46
CA ILE A 108 -4.11 -15.21 -4.45
C ILE A 108 -4.85 -15.34 -5.79
N TYR A 109 -6.16 -15.53 -5.71
CA TYR A 109 -7.09 -15.41 -6.83
C TYR A 109 -7.91 -14.16 -6.61
N CYS A 110 -7.74 -13.17 -7.48
CA CYS A 110 -8.43 -11.88 -7.37
C CYS A 110 -9.41 -11.74 -8.53
N ASP A 111 -10.70 -11.85 -8.24
CA ASP A 111 -11.77 -11.64 -9.21
C ASP A 111 -12.27 -10.19 -9.10
N LEU A 112 -11.79 -9.36 -9.98
CA LEU A 112 -12.09 -7.92 -10.00
C LEU A 112 -13.46 -7.60 -10.60
N LYS A 113 -14.16 -8.60 -11.15
CA LYS A 113 -15.42 -8.41 -11.89
C LYS A 113 -15.23 -7.34 -12.99
N ASP A 114 -16.21 -6.49 -13.16
CA ASP A 114 -16.22 -5.45 -14.19
C ASP A 114 -15.70 -4.07 -13.69
N ILE A 115 -14.97 -4.02 -12.58
CA ILE A 115 -14.51 -2.75 -11.98
C ILE A 115 -13.51 -2.00 -12.88
N GLN A 116 -12.75 -2.71 -13.70
CA GLN A 116 -11.76 -2.10 -14.60
C GLN A 116 -12.41 -1.39 -15.79
N GLU A 117 -13.62 -1.83 -16.20
CA GLU A 117 -14.39 -1.31 -17.33
C GLU A 117 -15.48 -0.32 -16.91
N THR A 118 -15.84 -0.32 -15.61
CA THR A 118 -16.93 0.51 -15.10
C THR A 118 -16.43 1.90 -14.71
N PRO A 119 -16.94 2.98 -15.32
CA PRO A 119 -16.54 4.34 -14.96
C PRO A 119 -17.13 4.75 -13.61
N TYR A 120 -16.38 5.60 -12.89
CA TYR A 120 -16.85 6.28 -11.70
C TYR A 120 -17.04 7.77 -12.00
N ASP A 121 -18.23 8.30 -11.72
CA ASP A 121 -18.52 9.72 -11.91
C ASP A 121 -18.06 10.50 -10.68
N PHE A 122 -16.90 11.12 -10.77
CA PHE A 122 -16.37 11.97 -9.71
C PHE A 122 -17.01 13.35 -9.77
N PRO A 123 -17.54 13.89 -8.64
CA PRO A 123 -17.92 15.29 -8.57
C PRO A 123 -16.71 16.21 -8.84
N GLU A 124 -16.94 17.34 -9.51
CA GLU A 124 -15.85 18.27 -9.91
C GLU A 124 -15.03 18.78 -8.72
N ASP A 125 -15.60 18.82 -7.53
CA ASP A 125 -14.98 19.38 -6.34
C ASP A 125 -14.61 18.34 -5.28
N ILE A 126 -14.74 17.03 -5.60
CA ILE A 126 -14.52 15.96 -4.61
C ILE A 126 -13.13 16.00 -3.95
N CYS A 127 -12.11 16.48 -4.67
CA CYS A 127 -10.76 16.63 -4.15
C CYS A 127 -10.52 17.95 -3.39
N ARG A 128 -11.48 18.88 -3.37
CA ARG A 128 -11.26 20.28 -2.91
C ARG A 128 -10.73 20.36 -1.49
N ASP A 129 -11.31 19.61 -0.58
CA ASP A 129 -11.00 19.67 0.86
C ASP A 129 -9.96 18.63 1.30
N ALA A 130 -9.48 17.80 0.37
CA ALA A 130 -8.46 16.81 0.67
C ALA A 130 -7.07 17.44 0.83
N ASP A 131 -6.35 17.07 1.87
CA ASP A 131 -4.93 17.37 2.05
C ASP A 131 -4.09 16.45 1.14
N VAL A 132 -4.50 15.18 1.01
CA VAL A 132 -3.88 14.17 0.14
C VAL A 132 -4.97 13.34 -0.54
N VAL A 133 -4.77 13.06 -1.84
CA VAL A 133 -5.57 12.14 -2.63
C VAL A 133 -4.79 10.84 -2.81
N ALA A 134 -5.19 9.79 -2.10
CA ALA A 134 -4.64 8.44 -2.21
C ALA A 134 -5.42 7.67 -3.30
N ALA A 135 -4.93 7.73 -4.53
CA ALA A 135 -5.55 7.07 -5.68
C ALA A 135 -4.86 5.73 -5.96
N CYS A 136 -5.53 4.61 -5.66
CA CYS A 136 -5.02 3.28 -6.01
C CYS A 136 -4.94 3.10 -7.54
N ASN A 137 -4.04 2.26 -8.01
CA ASN A 137 -3.79 2.01 -9.44
C ASN A 137 -4.88 1.14 -10.09
N ILE A 138 -6.09 1.68 -10.18
CA ILE A 138 -7.25 1.04 -10.82
C ILE A 138 -7.86 1.99 -11.86
N ASN A 139 -8.34 1.44 -12.99
CA ASN A 139 -8.71 2.25 -14.17
C ASN A 139 -9.70 3.39 -13.90
N PHE A 140 -10.70 3.16 -13.07
CA PHE A 140 -11.70 4.20 -12.79
C PHE A 140 -11.11 5.44 -12.09
N ASN A 141 -9.92 5.34 -11.51
CA ASN A 141 -9.23 6.46 -10.85
C ASN A 141 -8.50 7.41 -11.81
N ARG A 142 -8.34 7.05 -13.09
CA ARG A 142 -7.60 7.91 -14.05
C ARG A 142 -8.17 9.33 -14.15
N PRO A 143 -9.49 9.54 -14.26
CA PRO A 143 -10.05 10.91 -14.23
C PRO A 143 -9.78 11.62 -12.90
N LEU A 144 -9.80 10.92 -11.76
CA LEU A 144 -9.53 11.49 -10.44
C LEU A 144 -8.09 12.03 -10.33
N LEU A 145 -7.11 11.32 -10.92
CA LEU A 145 -5.71 11.78 -10.94
C LEU A 145 -5.60 13.18 -11.58
N HIS A 146 -6.20 13.35 -12.76
CA HIS A 146 -6.17 14.62 -13.47
C HIS A 146 -6.91 15.73 -12.73
N GLN A 147 -8.07 15.40 -12.14
CA GLN A 147 -8.84 16.33 -11.33
C GLN A 147 -8.04 16.82 -10.12
N ALA A 148 -7.40 15.89 -9.39
CA ALA A 148 -6.57 16.21 -8.24
C ALA A 148 -5.38 17.10 -8.63
N LYS A 149 -4.69 16.79 -9.73
CA LYS A 149 -3.57 17.61 -10.25
C LYS A 149 -4.04 19.00 -10.68
N THR A 150 -5.19 19.12 -11.35
CA THR A 150 -5.75 20.41 -11.76
C THR A 150 -6.07 21.31 -10.55
N LEU A 151 -6.51 20.69 -9.44
CA LEU A 151 -6.78 21.39 -8.17
C LEU A 151 -5.52 21.60 -7.32
N GLY A 152 -4.33 21.23 -7.81
CA GLY A 152 -3.05 21.39 -7.10
C GLY A 152 -2.93 20.51 -5.85
N LYS A 153 -3.65 19.38 -5.80
CA LYS A 153 -3.63 18.47 -4.67
C LYS A 153 -2.43 17.53 -4.72
N THR A 154 -1.94 17.15 -3.56
CA THR A 154 -0.92 16.08 -3.45
C THR A 154 -1.56 14.74 -3.78
N VAL A 155 -1.04 14.07 -4.81
CA VAL A 155 -1.48 12.75 -5.24
C VAL A 155 -0.49 11.70 -4.74
N ALA A 156 -0.99 10.69 -4.05
CA ALA A 156 -0.23 9.53 -3.60
C ALA A 156 -0.78 8.25 -4.24
N THR A 157 0.10 7.40 -4.73
CA THR A 157 -0.24 6.14 -5.40
C THR A 157 0.73 5.04 -4.98
N ASP A 158 0.20 3.85 -4.73
CA ASP A 158 1.00 2.62 -4.63
C ASP A 158 0.77 1.79 -5.91
N VAL A 159 1.84 1.53 -6.65
CA VAL A 159 1.80 0.69 -7.86
C VAL A 159 2.18 -0.76 -7.59
N HIS A 160 2.39 -1.11 -6.33
CA HIS A 160 2.71 -2.45 -5.84
C HIS A 160 4.01 -3.00 -6.43
N VAL A 161 3.93 -4.04 -7.25
CA VAL A 161 5.10 -4.65 -7.90
C VAL A 161 5.31 -4.02 -9.27
N LEU A 162 6.46 -3.38 -9.46
CA LEU A 162 6.84 -2.75 -10.72
C LEU A 162 8.20 -3.29 -11.18
N SER A 163 8.25 -3.90 -12.36
CA SER A 163 9.48 -4.44 -12.95
C SER A 163 10.04 -3.60 -14.10
N ASP A 164 9.22 -2.75 -14.68
CA ASP A 164 9.56 -1.87 -15.79
C ASP A 164 9.04 -0.45 -15.52
N ILE A 165 9.93 0.53 -15.54
CA ILE A 165 9.55 1.94 -15.38
C ILE A 165 8.64 2.45 -16.50
N HIS A 166 8.57 1.77 -17.63
CA HIS A 166 7.71 2.09 -18.77
C HIS A 166 6.42 1.27 -18.82
N ASP A 167 6.04 0.59 -17.71
CA ASP A 167 4.80 -0.16 -17.63
C ASP A 167 3.61 0.68 -18.08
N GLU A 168 2.92 0.23 -19.14
CA GLU A 168 1.86 1.01 -19.78
C GLU A 168 0.65 1.22 -18.88
N PHE A 169 0.30 0.22 -18.07
CA PHE A 169 -0.84 0.32 -17.17
C PHE A 169 -0.60 1.37 -16.07
N ASN A 170 0.60 1.37 -15.47
CA ASN A 170 0.95 2.26 -14.37
C ASN A 170 1.48 3.63 -14.80
N ARG A 171 1.77 3.85 -16.10
CA ARG A 171 2.37 5.10 -16.61
C ARG A 171 1.65 6.35 -16.14
N GLU A 172 0.33 6.38 -16.26
CA GLU A 172 -0.48 7.55 -15.90
C GLU A 172 -0.50 7.76 -14.38
N PHE A 173 -0.59 6.68 -13.59
CA PHE A 173 -0.49 6.73 -12.13
C PHE A 173 0.86 7.26 -11.67
N MET A 174 1.96 6.77 -12.26
CA MET A 174 3.31 7.24 -11.98
C MET A 174 3.49 8.71 -12.37
N SER A 175 2.94 9.13 -13.52
CA SER A 175 3.07 10.52 -14.00
C SER A 175 2.29 11.53 -13.14
N CYS A 176 1.19 11.14 -12.53
CA CYS A 176 0.37 12.02 -11.71
C CYS A 176 0.77 12.02 -10.23
N ALA A 177 1.47 11.00 -9.76
CA ALA A 177 1.83 10.86 -8.35
C ALA A 177 2.93 11.85 -7.95
N ASP A 178 2.68 12.62 -6.89
CA ASP A 178 3.71 13.36 -6.16
C ASP A 178 4.46 12.42 -5.21
N ILE A 179 3.74 11.45 -4.64
CA ILE A 179 4.22 10.41 -3.72
C ILE A 179 3.92 9.05 -4.37
N LEU A 180 4.97 8.32 -4.70
CA LEU A 180 4.89 7.01 -5.35
C LEU A 180 5.41 5.92 -4.42
N PHE A 181 4.60 4.89 -4.18
CA PHE A 181 5.01 3.69 -3.45
C PHE A 181 5.09 2.50 -4.38
N LEU A 182 6.04 1.59 -4.10
CA LEU A 182 6.20 0.33 -4.79
C LEU A 182 6.94 -0.69 -3.91
N SER A 183 6.91 -1.97 -4.32
CA SER A 183 7.66 -3.08 -3.71
C SER A 183 8.89 -3.42 -4.53
N ASP A 184 9.95 -3.92 -3.90
CA ASP A 184 11.18 -4.37 -4.56
C ASP A 184 11.06 -5.74 -5.24
N GLU A 185 9.96 -6.47 -5.04
CA GLU A 185 9.77 -7.84 -5.56
C GLU A 185 9.92 -7.95 -7.09
N GLY A 186 9.63 -6.89 -7.84
CA GLY A 186 9.73 -6.85 -9.30
C GLY A 186 11.07 -6.33 -9.84
N ILE A 187 11.88 -5.69 -9.01
CA ILE A 187 13.07 -4.96 -9.45
C ILE A 187 14.23 -5.92 -9.70
N ARG A 188 14.82 -5.81 -10.90
CA ARG A 188 16.04 -6.53 -11.27
C ARG A 188 17.21 -5.55 -11.30
N GLY A 189 18.31 -5.90 -10.64
CA GLY A 189 19.50 -5.05 -10.57
C GLY A 189 19.48 -4.11 -9.36
N ASP A 190 20.17 -2.96 -9.49
CA ASP A 190 20.27 -2.00 -8.37
C ASP A 190 19.00 -1.17 -8.26
N TYR A 191 18.29 -1.31 -7.17
CA TYR A 191 17.07 -0.54 -6.91
C TYR A 191 17.32 0.98 -6.83
N ARG A 192 18.54 1.42 -6.52
CA ARG A 192 18.89 2.85 -6.47
C ARG A 192 18.82 3.48 -7.86
N ASP A 193 19.33 2.77 -8.86
CA ASP A 193 19.25 3.21 -10.26
C ASP A 193 17.81 3.20 -10.75
N PHE A 194 17.02 2.19 -10.34
CA PHE A 194 15.60 2.12 -10.65
C PHE A 194 14.81 3.29 -10.07
N LEU A 195 15.02 3.64 -8.79
CA LEU A 195 14.35 4.78 -8.15
C LEU A 195 14.71 6.12 -8.81
N ARG A 196 15.98 6.31 -9.19
CA ARG A 196 16.40 7.52 -9.92
C ARG A 196 15.74 7.59 -11.28
N ALA A 197 15.79 6.49 -12.04
CA ALA A 197 15.17 6.43 -13.36
C ALA A 197 13.66 6.76 -13.30
N LEU A 198 12.93 6.28 -12.28
CA LEU A 198 11.54 6.65 -12.02
C LEU A 198 11.41 8.15 -11.75
N GLY A 199 12.20 8.68 -10.81
CA GLY A 199 12.18 10.09 -10.46
C GLY A 199 12.49 11.00 -11.65
N ASP A 200 13.48 10.65 -12.47
CA ASP A 200 13.86 11.40 -13.67
C ASP A 200 12.78 11.34 -14.74
N THR A 201 12.16 10.17 -14.93
CA THR A 201 11.13 9.97 -15.97
C THR A 201 9.82 10.64 -15.62
N TYR A 202 9.34 10.53 -14.39
CA TYR A 202 7.98 10.94 -14.02
C TYR A 202 7.91 12.18 -13.13
N GLY A 203 9.01 12.59 -12.53
CA GLY A 203 9.06 13.80 -11.73
C GLY A 203 8.47 13.67 -10.33
N ASN A 204 8.29 12.45 -9.83
CA ASN A 204 7.78 12.21 -8.49
C ASN A 204 8.64 12.91 -7.43
N ARG A 205 8.03 13.59 -6.49
CA ARG A 205 8.72 14.30 -5.42
C ARG A 205 9.31 13.34 -4.40
N ILE A 206 8.57 12.28 -4.09
CA ILE A 206 8.93 11.25 -3.12
C ILE A 206 8.62 9.89 -3.74
N ILE A 207 9.60 8.99 -3.74
CA ILE A 207 9.41 7.59 -4.13
C ILE A 207 9.82 6.72 -2.95
N VAL A 208 8.92 5.84 -2.50
CA VAL A 208 9.17 4.91 -1.40
C VAL A 208 9.15 3.48 -1.93
N LEU A 209 10.22 2.76 -1.68
CA LEU A 209 10.39 1.35 -1.99
C LEU A 209 10.27 0.52 -0.72
N GLY A 210 9.21 -0.28 -0.60
CA GLY A 210 9.10 -1.29 0.45
C GLY A 210 10.03 -2.47 0.16
N ARG A 211 10.84 -2.89 1.14
CA ARG A 211 11.85 -3.94 1.00
C ARG A 211 11.67 -5.07 2.03
N GLY A 212 10.43 -5.27 2.45
CA GLY A 212 10.06 -6.32 3.38
C GLY A 212 10.91 -6.32 4.66
N ALA A 213 11.63 -7.41 4.92
CA ALA A 213 12.47 -7.56 6.11
C ALA A 213 13.71 -6.63 6.12
N GLU A 214 14.08 -6.07 4.97
CA GLU A 214 15.18 -5.11 4.87
C GLU A 214 14.74 -3.66 5.18
N GLY A 215 13.44 -3.42 5.37
CA GLY A 215 12.89 -2.12 5.69
C GLY A 215 12.35 -1.38 4.46
N ALA A 216 12.84 -0.18 4.21
CA ALA A 216 12.43 0.64 3.08
C ALA A 216 13.58 1.49 2.54
N ALA A 217 13.44 1.98 1.30
CA ALA A 217 14.26 3.04 0.76
C ALA A 217 13.38 4.19 0.27
N MET A 218 13.89 5.41 0.34
CA MET A 218 13.17 6.60 -0.11
C MET A 218 14.07 7.45 -1.01
N TYR A 219 13.59 7.79 -2.20
CA TYR A 219 14.17 8.82 -3.03
C TYR A 219 13.45 10.16 -2.78
N LEU A 220 14.21 11.20 -2.48
CA LEU A 220 13.75 12.57 -2.35
C LEU A 220 14.29 13.38 -3.52
N ARG A 221 13.38 13.82 -4.40
CA ARG A 221 13.76 14.55 -5.63
C ARG A 221 14.43 15.88 -5.34
N GLU A 222 13.93 16.64 -4.39
CA GLU A 222 14.47 17.97 -4.07
C GLU A 222 15.94 17.90 -3.63
N GLU A 223 16.33 16.82 -2.96
CA GLU A 223 17.69 16.58 -2.52
C GLU A 223 18.50 15.77 -3.57
N ASN A 224 17.83 15.11 -4.50
CA ASN A 224 18.39 14.12 -5.40
C ASN A 224 19.16 13.00 -4.66
N ARG A 225 18.59 12.55 -3.53
CA ARG A 225 19.22 11.57 -2.63
C ARG A 225 18.31 10.38 -2.38
N ILE A 226 18.94 9.26 -2.08
CA ILE A 226 18.27 8.05 -1.65
C ILE A 226 18.68 7.74 -0.23
N PHE A 227 17.70 7.45 0.60
CA PHE A 227 17.88 7.07 2.00
C PHE A 227 17.40 5.64 2.20
N ALA A 228 18.12 4.88 3.01
CA ALA A 228 17.68 3.58 3.50
C ALA A 228 17.22 3.68 4.95
N LEU A 229 16.14 3.01 5.24
CA LEU A 229 15.53 2.91 6.56
C LEU A 229 15.44 1.41 6.91
N PRO A 230 16.27 0.91 7.81
CA PRO A 230 16.19 -0.48 8.26
C PRO A 230 14.84 -0.83 8.83
N ALA A 231 14.42 -2.09 8.71
CA ALA A 231 13.16 -2.53 9.29
C ALA A 231 13.16 -2.39 10.81
N VAL A 232 12.06 -1.86 11.36
CA VAL A 232 11.82 -1.83 12.80
C VAL A 232 10.93 -3.02 13.14
N GLN A 233 11.39 -3.92 14.01
CA GLN A 233 10.59 -5.07 14.45
C GLN A 233 9.96 -4.75 15.81
N VAL A 234 8.62 -4.62 15.83
CA VAL A 234 7.82 -4.29 17.03
C VAL A 234 7.39 -5.54 17.82
N GLY A 235 7.53 -6.73 17.25
CA GLY A 235 7.15 -7.97 17.92
C GLY A 235 7.23 -9.17 16.99
N GLU A 236 6.61 -10.28 17.38
CA GLU A 236 6.56 -11.48 16.57
C GLU A 236 5.67 -11.28 15.32
N ILE A 237 6.18 -11.71 14.17
CA ILE A 237 5.45 -11.59 12.89
C ILE A 237 4.48 -12.78 12.78
N VAL A 238 3.20 -12.47 12.66
CA VAL A 238 2.12 -13.46 12.47
C VAL A 238 1.75 -13.55 10.99
N ASN A 239 1.60 -12.39 10.30
CA ASN A 239 1.18 -12.38 8.91
C ASN A 239 1.56 -11.03 8.25
N THR A 240 2.21 -11.07 7.09
CA THR A 240 2.67 -9.87 6.37
C THR A 240 1.64 -9.29 5.39
N VAL A 241 0.45 -9.88 5.25
CA VAL A 241 -0.60 -9.36 4.36
C VAL A 241 -1.05 -7.98 4.84
N GLY A 242 -1.09 -7.00 3.94
CA GLY A 242 -1.43 -5.61 4.23
C GLY A 242 -0.30 -4.79 4.90
N ALA A 243 0.95 -5.31 4.94
CA ALA A 243 2.09 -4.54 5.43
C ALA A 243 2.38 -3.31 4.54
N GLY A 244 2.27 -3.46 3.21
CA GLY A 244 2.39 -2.36 2.26
C GLY A 244 1.33 -1.29 2.47
N ASP A 245 0.05 -1.69 2.57
CA ASP A 245 -1.07 -0.77 2.84
C ASP A 245 -0.87 -0.04 4.18
N ALA A 246 -0.36 -0.73 5.20
CA ALA A 246 -0.04 -0.12 6.49
C ALA A 246 1.12 0.88 6.38
N LEU A 247 2.19 0.52 5.67
CA LEU A 247 3.32 1.42 5.43
C LEU A 247 2.87 2.69 4.70
N PHE A 248 2.10 2.53 3.63
CA PHE A 248 1.54 3.63 2.85
C PHE A 248 0.63 4.52 3.71
N SER A 249 -0.31 3.93 4.45
CA SER A 249 -1.24 4.66 5.31
C SER A 249 -0.54 5.41 6.43
N GLY A 250 0.40 4.74 7.13
CA GLY A 250 1.18 5.36 8.20
C GLY A 250 2.03 6.52 7.70
N PHE A 251 2.58 6.40 6.48
CA PHE A 251 3.30 7.48 5.83
C PHE A 251 2.38 8.66 5.53
N LEU A 252 1.24 8.44 4.87
CA LEU A 252 0.29 9.50 4.54
C LEU A 252 -0.22 10.24 5.77
N HIS A 253 -0.53 9.51 6.84
CA HIS A 253 -0.96 10.06 8.12
C HIS A 253 0.03 11.09 8.68
N HIS A 254 1.33 10.74 8.74
CA HIS A 254 2.35 11.64 9.28
C HIS A 254 2.72 12.74 8.30
N PHE A 255 2.84 12.42 7.01
CA PHE A 255 3.15 13.39 5.96
C PHE A 255 2.09 14.50 5.87
N ALA A 256 0.80 14.15 5.87
CA ALA A 256 -0.29 15.13 5.83
C ALA A 256 -0.35 16.03 7.08
N ARG A 257 0.31 15.63 8.17
CA ARG A 257 0.49 16.43 9.39
C ARG A 257 1.78 17.26 9.40
N GLY A 258 2.50 17.31 8.28
CA GLY A 258 3.69 18.15 8.10
C GLY A 258 5.00 17.56 8.66
N TYR A 259 5.04 16.26 8.93
CA TYR A 259 6.31 15.60 9.26
C TYR A 259 7.23 15.58 8.03
N HIS A 260 8.53 15.69 8.29
CA HIS A 260 9.52 15.47 7.24
C HIS A 260 9.35 14.06 6.63
N PRO A 261 9.49 13.87 5.30
CA PRO A 261 9.23 12.58 4.67
C PRO A 261 9.96 11.39 5.30
N LEU A 262 11.22 11.56 5.69
CA LEU A 262 12.00 10.50 6.34
C LEU A 262 11.44 10.15 7.73
N ASP A 263 11.02 11.13 8.51
CA ASP A 263 10.41 10.89 9.81
C ASP A 263 9.02 10.24 9.66
N ALA A 264 8.26 10.66 8.65
CA ALA A 264 6.98 10.05 8.31
C ALA A 264 7.16 8.57 7.94
N LEU A 265 8.17 8.24 7.12
CA LEU A 265 8.45 6.86 6.73
C LEU A 265 8.97 6.01 7.89
N ALA A 266 9.85 6.56 8.73
CA ALA A 266 10.34 5.85 9.92
C ALA A 266 9.19 5.47 10.87
N ARG A 267 8.24 6.39 11.10
CA ARG A 267 7.02 6.12 11.87
C ARG A 267 6.11 5.11 11.18
N ALA A 268 5.96 5.21 9.86
CA ALA A 268 5.17 4.28 9.07
C ALA A 268 5.70 2.83 9.14
N GLN A 269 7.02 2.64 9.23
CA GLN A 269 7.61 1.31 9.46
C GLN A 269 7.21 0.72 10.82
N VAL A 270 7.18 1.54 11.88
CA VAL A 270 6.70 1.10 13.21
C VAL A 270 5.24 0.69 13.11
N PHE A 271 4.40 1.46 12.40
CA PHE A 271 2.98 1.16 12.19
C PHE A 271 2.78 -0.15 11.42
N ALA A 272 3.50 -0.33 10.30
CA ALA A 272 3.45 -1.55 9.51
C ALA A 272 3.93 -2.78 10.31
N SER A 273 5.00 -2.62 11.10
CA SER A 273 5.51 -3.67 11.96
C SER A 273 4.54 -4.05 13.09
N ALA A 274 3.84 -3.08 13.68
CA ALA A 274 2.81 -3.34 14.68
C ALA A 274 1.63 -4.13 14.06
N LYS A 275 1.21 -3.75 12.85
CA LYS A 275 0.10 -4.39 12.12
C LYS A 275 0.36 -5.86 11.81
N ILE A 276 1.55 -6.26 11.38
CA ILE A 276 1.87 -7.64 10.97
C ILE A 276 1.93 -8.66 12.13
N ARG A 277 1.72 -8.21 13.35
CA ARG A 277 1.54 -9.06 14.55
C ARG A 277 0.16 -9.70 14.62
N VAL A 278 -0.76 -9.32 13.73
CA VAL A 278 -2.14 -9.79 13.69
C VAL A 278 -2.48 -10.29 12.28
N SER A 279 -3.23 -11.38 12.20
CA SER A 279 -3.68 -11.94 10.92
C SER A 279 -4.77 -11.08 10.25
N GLY A 280 -4.77 -11.06 8.91
CA GLY A 280 -5.74 -10.35 8.06
C GLY A 280 -5.21 -8.99 7.59
N ALA A 281 -5.52 -8.61 6.34
CA ALA A 281 -4.99 -7.41 5.69
C ALA A 281 -5.38 -6.10 6.41
N ALA A 282 -6.63 -6.01 6.87
CA ALA A 282 -7.19 -4.81 7.50
C ALA A 282 -7.33 -4.91 9.03
N ASN A 283 -6.57 -5.78 9.68
CA ASN A 283 -6.63 -5.98 11.13
C ASN A 283 -5.30 -5.60 11.80
N GLY A 284 -5.35 -5.29 13.10
CA GLY A 284 -4.17 -5.05 13.92
C GLY A 284 -3.52 -3.67 13.74
N PHE A 285 -4.24 -2.71 13.17
CA PHE A 285 -3.77 -1.32 13.13
C PHE A 285 -3.77 -0.74 14.54
N PRO A 286 -2.63 -0.24 15.07
CA PRO A 286 -2.60 0.45 16.36
C PRO A 286 -3.33 1.80 16.24
N ALA A 287 -4.07 2.16 17.30
CA ALA A 287 -4.67 3.48 17.39
C ALA A 287 -3.60 4.57 17.62
N GLU A 288 -3.92 5.84 17.34
CA GLU A 288 -2.99 6.98 17.40
C GLU A 288 -2.17 7.02 18.70
N LYS A 289 -2.82 6.85 19.86
CA LYS A 289 -2.11 6.85 21.16
C LYS A 289 -1.13 5.70 21.32
N GLU A 290 -1.52 4.51 20.86
CA GLU A 290 -0.64 3.32 20.85
C GLU A 290 0.53 3.55 19.90
N MET A 291 0.25 4.08 18.71
CA MET A 291 1.25 4.42 17.72
C MET A 291 2.29 5.41 18.25
N GLU A 292 1.85 6.47 18.92
CA GLU A 292 2.77 7.43 19.56
C GLU A 292 3.63 6.77 20.65
N SER A 293 3.07 5.83 21.42
CA SER A 293 3.82 5.08 22.43
C SER A 293 4.89 4.20 21.78
N LEU A 294 4.52 3.46 20.73
CA LEU A 294 5.45 2.63 19.97
C LEU A 294 6.57 3.47 19.34
N CYS A 295 6.25 4.61 18.74
CA CYS A 295 7.28 5.51 18.18
C CYS A 295 8.27 5.99 19.25
N ARG A 296 7.82 6.30 20.46
CA ARG A 296 8.73 6.65 21.56
C ARG A 296 9.59 5.47 22.01
N GLU A 297 9.00 4.28 22.13
CA GLU A 297 9.69 3.04 22.53
C GLU A 297 10.79 2.66 21.51
N TYR A 298 10.48 2.79 20.22
CA TYR A 298 11.37 2.38 19.14
C TYR A 298 12.18 3.55 18.53
N ALA A 299 12.17 4.73 19.14
CA ALA A 299 12.84 5.93 18.61
C ALA A 299 14.33 5.68 18.26
N GLY A 300 15.07 4.95 19.09
CA GLY A 300 16.47 4.59 18.84
C GLY A 300 16.70 3.56 17.73
N ARG A 301 15.62 3.06 17.09
CA ARG A 301 15.69 2.15 15.94
C ARG A 301 15.07 2.76 14.68
N MET A 302 14.58 3.99 14.76
CA MET A 302 13.97 4.72 13.64
C MET A 302 15.04 5.56 12.92
N GLU A 303 16.17 4.93 12.65
CA GLU A 303 17.31 5.57 11.99
C GLU A 303 17.18 5.48 10.48
N TYR A 304 17.73 6.46 9.78
CA TYR A 304 17.89 6.42 8.34
C TYR A 304 19.30 6.92 7.97
N TYR A 305 19.80 6.45 6.85
CA TYR A 305 21.11 6.84 6.36
C TYR A 305 21.10 7.03 4.85
N GLU A 306 21.87 8.02 4.39
CA GLU A 306 22.03 8.30 2.96
C GLU A 306 22.83 7.18 2.27
N LEU A 307 22.33 6.73 1.13
CA LEU A 307 23.04 5.79 0.28
C LEU A 307 23.91 6.56 -0.72
N SER A 308 25.21 6.62 -0.45
CA SER A 308 26.18 7.27 -1.34
C SER A 308 26.33 6.53 -2.67
N LEU A 309 26.60 7.29 -3.74
CA LEU A 309 26.91 6.82 -5.09
C LEU A 309 28.34 6.29 -5.21
N ILE A 310 28.83 5.48 -4.30
CA ILE A 310 30.13 4.85 -4.53
C ILE A 310 29.88 3.72 -5.52
N HIS A 311 30.15 3.96 -6.81
CA HIS A 311 30.54 2.90 -7.71
C HIS A 311 31.81 2.27 -7.10
N ILE A 312 31.65 1.11 -6.49
CA ILE A 312 32.80 0.22 -6.27
C ILE A 312 33.16 -0.27 -7.67
N SER A 313 34.07 0.45 -8.34
CA SER A 313 34.80 -0.12 -9.44
C SER A 313 35.53 -1.32 -8.87
N GLU A 314 35.20 -2.51 -9.35
CA GLU A 314 35.96 -3.71 -9.03
C GLU A 314 37.47 -3.41 -9.20
N PRO A 315 38.31 -3.82 -8.23
CA PRO A 315 39.74 -3.64 -8.38
C PRO A 315 40.18 -4.48 -9.59
N THR A 316 40.61 -3.82 -10.65
CA THR A 316 41.26 -4.44 -11.81
C THR A 316 42.40 -5.28 -11.28
N ARG A 317 42.25 -6.59 -11.34
CA ARG A 317 43.37 -7.53 -11.14
C ARG A 317 44.39 -7.27 -12.25
N HIS A 318 45.42 -6.50 -11.95
CA HIS A 318 46.64 -6.51 -12.73
C HIS A 318 47.30 -7.88 -12.56
N SER A 319 47.16 -8.73 -13.56
CA SER A 319 48.01 -9.90 -13.70
C SER A 319 49.44 -9.43 -14.01
N LEU A 320 50.32 -9.52 -13.02
CA LEU A 320 51.74 -9.51 -13.28
C LEU A 320 52.12 -10.84 -13.92
N ILE A 321 52.40 -10.80 -15.24
CA ILE A 321 53.13 -11.83 -15.95
C ILE A 321 54.60 -11.54 -15.73
N SER A 322 55.34 -12.45 -15.19
CA SER A 322 56.75 -12.69 -15.38
C SER A 322 57.04 -14.14 -15.08
#